data_4075b822bf12cd1aa1c0875a92469eda
#
_entry.id   4075b822bf12cd1aa1c0875a92469eda
#
_cell.length_a   1.000
_cell.length_b   1.000
_cell.length_c   1.000
_cell.angle_alpha   90.00
_cell.angle_beta   90.00
_cell.angle_gamma   90.00
#
_symmetry.space_group_name_H-M   'P 1'
#
loop_
_entity.id
_entity.type
_entity.pdbx_description
1 polymer ?
#
loop_
_entity_poly.entity_id
_entity_poly.type
_entity_poly.pdbx_seq_one_letter_code
_entity_poly.pdbx_strand_id
1 'polypeptide(L)'
;MLHTIAAGTQDAEIQGTSYMVHAAAKGFVFHPGEVIAIDRSPRHVRLAPLILHGEETLPARAVQYDSLILAAGSKANDFGTPGVKKHCLTIDSRADAIAFNDRLRARLLKALSERRVLSVAIVGGGATGVELAAELIQIADVVEHFGATGARKQMHVTLIEAGNRILAPFPERISHEAQRSLEALGIVVRTSAKVSSAEPGGLVLGSGEQVAAELKVWAAGVQAPEFCEKIEGLKRTMNHQLSVGPTLVTDDPHIFAIGDCASFTQAGDDRPLPTTAQVAFQQSVYLSKYLLPMIKQRPVPGFRYHDFGSLVALGRYDAYGSLGRVGIFKGGFIRGKIAQLGHALLYRRHQGRIHGMFRGSLIWLLDVLSRRVRPSGRFS
;
A
#
# COMPACT_ATOMS: atom_id res chain seq x y z
N MET A 1 -1.12 -3.98 -4.41
CA MET A 1 -0.06 -4.77 -5.07
C MET A 1 1.05 -5.25 -4.14
N LEU A 2 1.46 -4.52 -3.10
CA LEU A 2 2.41 -5.08 -2.12
C LEU A 2 1.88 -6.36 -1.46
N HIS A 3 0.57 -6.47 -1.22
CA HIS A 3 -0.09 -7.65 -0.71
C HIS A 3 0.08 -8.89 -1.61
N THR A 4 0.09 -8.72 -2.94
CA THR A 4 0.29 -9.84 -3.89
C THR A 4 1.74 -10.31 -3.92
N ILE A 5 2.71 -9.39 -3.76
CA ILE A 5 4.12 -9.74 -3.60
C ILE A 5 4.33 -10.43 -2.24
N ALA A 6 3.76 -9.89 -1.19
CA ALA A 6 3.83 -10.46 0.16
C ALA A 6 3.26 -11.88 0.22
N ALA A 7 2.12 -12.13 -0.43
CA ALA A 7 1.56 -13.48 -0.52
C ALA A 7 2.33 -14.40 -1.49
N GLY A 8 3.15 -13.86 -2.40
CA GLY A 8 3.86 -14.63 -3.42
C GLY A 8 3.02 -14.97 -4.65
N THR A 9 1.87 -14.32 -4.81
CA THR A 9 1.01 -14.50 -5.99
C THR A 9 1.48 -13.66 -7.18
N GLN A 10 2.37 -12.69 -6.95
CA GLN A 10 3.06 -11.91 -7.99
C GLN A 10 4.56 -11.77 -7.71
N ASP A 11 5.33 -11.72 -8.80
CA ASP A 11 6.78 -11.58 -8.75
C ASP A 11 7.18 -10.10 -8.58
N ALA A 12 7.96 -9.82 -7.54
CA ALA A 12 8.45 -8.48 -7.23
C ALA A 12 9.36 -7.91 -8.33
N GLU A 13 10.13 -8.73 -9.03
CA GLU A 13 11.06 -8.27 -10.05
C GLU A 13 10.36 -7.85 -11.34
N ILE A 14 9.29 -8.57 -11.71
CA ILE A 14 8.52 -8.28 -12.93
C ILE A 14 7.67 -7.01 -12.75
N GLN A 15 7.24 -6.72 -11.53
CA GLN A 15 6.34 -5.61 -11.23
C GLN A 15 7.07 -4.29 -10.95
N GLY A 16 8.37 -4.34 -10.69
CA GLY A 16 9.17 -3.17 -10.32
C GLY A 16 9.56 -2.32 -11.52
N THR A 17 9.33 -1.00 -11.43
CA THR A 17 9.91 -0.05 -12.37
C THR A 17 11.33 0.30 -11.92
N SER A 18 12.32 0.06 -12.78
CA SER A 18 13.68 0.53 -12.51
C SER A 18 13.74 2.04 -12.63
N TYR A 19 13.98 2.73 -11.52
CA TYR A 19 14.12 4.19 -11.51
C TYR A 19 15.30 4.66 -12.35
N MET A 20 16.41 3.90 -12.42
CA MET A 20 17.57 4.23 -13.25
C MET A 20 17.22 4.22 -14.74
N VAL A 21 16.53 3.17 -15.20
CA VAL A 21 16.08 3.06 -16.59
C VAL A 21 15.06 4.15 -16.90
N HIS A 22 14.17 4.45 -15.97
CA HIS A 22 13.17 5.50 -16.13
C HIS A 22 13.81 6.89 -16.19
N ALA A 23 14.79 7.16 -15.34
CA ALA A 23 15.56 8.40 -15.32
C ALA A 23 16.26 8.63 -16.65
N ALA A 24 16.97 7.62 -17.16
CA ALA A 24 17.63 7.69 -18.46
C ALA A 24 16.63 7.95 -19.61
N ALA A 25 15.48 7.28 -19.59
CA ALA A 25 14.46 7.43 -20.63
C ALA A 25 13.72 8.78 -20.60
N LYS A 26 13.67 9.44 -19.43
CA LYS A 26 12.93 10.69 -19.21
C LYS A 26 13.81 11.92 -18.99
N GLY A 27 15.13 11.74 -18.92
CA GLY A 27 16.09 12.83 -18.80
C GLY A 27 16.12 13.52 -17.43
N PHE A 28 15.90 12.77 -16.33
CA PHE A 28 16.09 13.27 -14.97
C PHE A 28 17.22 12.50 -14.26
N VAL A 29 17.77 13.10 -13.20
CA VAL A 29 18.82 12.47 -12.39
C VAL A 29 18.18 11.70 -11.24
N PHE A 30 18.51 10.42 -11.11
CA PHE A 30 18.11 9.58 -10.00
C PHE A 30 19.19 9.56 -8.92
N HIS A 31 18.84 9.98 -7.71
CA HIS A 31 19.68 9.91 -6.53
C HIS A 31 19.23 8.77 -5.62
N PRO A 32 19.84 7.57 -5.67
CA PRO A 32 19.47 6.47 -4.79
C PRO A 32 19.85 6.79 -3.34
N GLY A 33 18.98 6.44 -2.40
CA GLY A 33 19.18 6.61 -0.97
C GLY A 33 17.90 6.97 -0.23
N GLU A 34 17.91 6.78 1.08
CA GLU A 34 16.81 7.15 1.96
C GLU A 34 16.92 8.63 2.34
N VAL A 35 15.81 9.38 2.25
CA VAL A 35 15.72 10.74 2.75
C VAL A 35 15.64 10.69 4.26
N ILE A 36 16.62 11.32 4.94
CA ILE A 36 16.71 11.36 6.40
C ILE A 36 16.35 12.73 6.99
N ALA A 37 16.52 13.80 6.21
CA ALA A 37 16.15 15.15 6.63
C ALA A 37 15.95 16.07 5.43
N ILE A 38 15.25 17.18 5.66
CA ILE A 38 15.07 18.29 4.72
C ILE A 38 15.40 19.56 5.45
N ASP A 39 16.47 20.23 5.00
CA ASP A 39 16.90 21.53 5.51
C ASP A 39 16.27 22.61 4.63
N ARG A 40 15.32 23.36 5.17
CA ARG A 40 14.62 24.43 4.45
C ARG A 40 15.52 25.62 4.12
N SER A 41 16.44 25.91 4.99
CA SER A 41 17.54 26.85 4.76
C SER A 41 18.85 26.13 5.06
N PRO A 42 19.63 25.71 4.10
CA PRO A 42 19.89 26.18 2.74
C PRO A 42 19.20 25.46 1.57
N ARG A 43 18.04 24.84 1.75
CA ARG A 43 17.28 24.08 0.73
C ARG A 43 18.00 22.82 0.27
N HIS A 44 18.29 21.94 1.21
CA HIS A 44 18.93 20.66 0.95
C HIS A 44 18.03 19.50 1.38
N VAL A 45 18.00 18.45 0.56
CA VAL A 45 17.51 17.11 0.94
C VAL A 45 18.71 16.29 1.35
N ARG A 46 18.73 15.80 2.60
CA ARG A 46 19.80 14.92 3.08
C ARG A 46 19.44 13.46 2.85
N LEU A 47 20.37 12.74 2.22
CA LEU A 47 20.29 11.32 1.95
C LEU A 47 21.25 10.56 2.87
N ALA A 48 20.76 9.45 3.42
CA ALA A 48 21.56 8.49 4.15
C ALA A 48 22.66 7.88 3.26
N PRO A 49 23.74 7.32 3.84
CA PRO A 49 24.65 6.46 3.09
C PRO A 49 23.89 5.33 2.41
N LEU A 50 24.26 4.99 1.20
CA LEU A 50 23.74 3.81 0.51
C LEU A 50 24.63 2.62 0.82
N ILE A 51 24.10 1.66 1.53
CA ILE A 51 24.77 0.40 1.87
C ILE A 51 24.24 -0.70 0.96
N LEU A 52 25.09 -1.33 0.17
CA LEU A 52 24.77 -2.50 -0.65
C LEU A 52 25.68 -3.66 -0.25
N HIS A 53 25.09 -4.81 0.01
CA HIS A 53 25.82 -6.03 0.44
C HIS A 53 26.75 -5.84 1.65
N GLY A 54 26.38 -4.89 2.56
CA GLY A 54 27.16 -4.57 3.74
C GLY A 54 28.29 -3.55 3.53
N GLU A 55 28.49 -3.06 2.31
CA GLU A 55 29.49 -2.05 1.97
C GLU A 55 28.84 -0.68 1.70
N GLU A 56 29.48 0.38 2.16
CA GLU A 56 29.09 1.76 1.85
C GLU A 56 29.42 2.07 0.39
N THR A 57 28.39 2.00 -0.47
CA THR A 57 28.52 2.25 -1.91
C THR A 57 28.52 3.75 -2.23
N LEU A 58 27.71 4.53 -1.50
CA LEU A 58 27.68 5.99 -1.61
C LEU A 58 27.64 6.58 -0.19
N PRO A 59 28.42 7.64 0.09
CA PRO A 59 28.37 8.32 1.38
C PRO A 59 27.07 9.10 1.57
N ALA A 60 26.81 9.51 2.80
CA ALA A 60 25.78 10.49 3.09
C ALA A 60 26.00 11.76 2.26
N ARG A 61 24.93 12.32 1.70
CA ARG A 61 25.03 13.47 0.80
C ARG A 61 23.82 14.38 0.87
N ALA A 62 24.01 15.61 0.45
CA ALA A 62 22.94 16.61 0.33
C ALA A 62 22.68 16.92 -1.16
N VAL A 63 21.40 17.02 -1.51
CA VAL A 63 20.94 17.45 -2.84
C VAL A 63 20.22 18.76 -2.69
N GLN A 64 20.73 19.80 -3.35
CA GLN A 64 20.13 21.14 -3.33
C GLN A 64 18.87 21.18 -4.20
N TYR A 65 17.89 22.00 -3.81
CA TYR A 65 16.66 22.22 -4.58
C TYR A 65 16.27 23.70 -4.63
N ASP A 66 15.67 24.12 -5.74
CA ASP A 66 14.96 25.39 -5.87
C ASP A 66 13.47 25.22 -5.49
N SER A 67 12.89 24.11 -5.89
CA SER A 67 11.54 23.67 -5.51
C SER A 67 11.55 22.18 -5.25
N LEU A 68 10.87 21.76 -4.18
CA LEU A 68 10.82 20.38 -3.72
C LEU A 68 9.38 19.86 -3.76
N ILE A 69 9.19 18.68 -4.35
CA ILE A 69 7.93 17.94 -4.27
C ILE A 69 8.15 16.72 -3.37
N LEU A 70 7.45 16.68 -2.24
CA LEU A 70 7.44 15.55 -1.33
C LEU A 70 6.33 14.58 -1.74
N ALA A 71 6.72 13.41 -2.22
CA ALA A 71 5.82 12.31 -2.63
C ALA A 71 6.24 11.01 -1.94
N ALA A 72 6.54 11.11 -0.65
CA ALA A 72 7.20 10.06 0.13
C ALA A 72 6.28 8.91 0.55
N GLY A 73 4.98 8.98 0.21
CA GLY A 73 4.01 7.97 0.58
C GLY A 73 3.73 7.92 2.08
N SER A 74 3.48 6.74 2.60
CA SER A 74 3.16 6.49 4.00
C SER A 74 3.84 5.23 4.52
N LYS A 75 3.87 5.09 5.84
CA LYS A 75 4.25 3.87 6.58
C LYS A 75 3.11 3.46 7.50
N ALA A 76 3.08 2.20 7.90
CA ALA A 76 2.12 1.71 8.88
C ALA A 76 2.22 2.51 10.19
N ASN A 77 1.07 2.85 10.75
CA ASN A 77 0.97 3.51 12.04
C ASN A 77 0.69 2.46 13.13
N ASP A 78 1.60 2.28 14.04
CA ASP A 78 1.44 1.35 15.17
C ASP A 78 0.59 1.94 16.31
N PHE A 79 0.20 3.22 16.20
CA PHE A 79 -0.55 3.96 17.23
C PHE A 79 0.07 3.86 18.65
N GLY A 80 1.39 3.64 18.73
CA GLY A 80 2.08 3.42 19.99
C GLY A 80 1.73 2.08 20.66
N THR A 81 1.13 1.13 19.95
CA THR A 81 0.72 -0.17 20.49
C THR A 81 1.95 -0.98 20.89
N PRO A 82 2.07 -1.38 22.19
CA PRO A 82 3.22 -2.10 22.70
C PRO A 82 3.54 -3.37 21.90
N GLY A 83 4.81 -3.58 21.61
CA GLY A 83 5.32 -4.79 20.96
C GLY A 83 5.11 -4.87 19.46
N VAL A 84 4.33 -3.98 18.81
CA VAL A 84 4.08 -4.02 17.35
C VAL A 84 5.37 -3.93 16.55
N LYS A 85 6.22 -2.96 16.83
CA LYS A 85 7.53 -2.79 16.15
C LYS A 85 8.43 -4.02 16.26
N LYS A 86 8.31 -4.79 17.35
CA LYS A 86 9.16 -5.96 17.64
C LYS A 86 8.59 -7.26 17.10
N HIS A 87 7.27 -7.42 17.12
CA HIS A 87 6.60 -8.70 16.92
C HIS A 87 5.68 -8.75 15.68
N CYS A 88 5.39 -7.62 15.06
CA CYS A 88 4.60 -7.57 13.83
C CYS A 88 5.48 -7.22 12.62
N LEU A 89 5.04 -7.68 11.46
CA LEU A 89 5.58 -7.30 10.16
C LEU A 89 4.67 -6.24 9.55
N THR A 90 5.24 -5.28 8.84
CA THR A 90 4.50 -4.33 7.99
C THR A 90 4.71 -4.67 6.52
N ILE A 91 3.87 -4.11 5.65
CA ILE A 91 3.99 -4.26 4.20
C ILE A 91 3.97 -2.84 3.59
N ASP A 92 4.94 -2.04 4.00
CA ASP A 92 5.03 -0.63 3.61
C ASP A 92 5.86 -0.43 2.34
N SER A 93 6.76 -1.36 2.07
CA SER A 93 7.67 -1.31 0.94
C SER A 93 7.75 -2.65 0.20
N ARG A 94 8.35 -2.63 -1.00
CA ARG A 94 8.68 -3.85 -1.73
C ARG A 94 9.60 -4.77 -0.93
N ALA A 95 10.58 -4.22 -0.23
CA ALA A 95 11.50 -4.98 0.60
C ALA A 95 10.76 -5.70 1.75
N ASP A 96 9.83 -5.00 2.41
CA ASP A 96 9.01 -5.58 3.46
C ASP A 96 8.11 -6.71 2.93
N ALA A 97 7.52 -6.50 1.75
CA ALA A 97 6.68 -7.52 1.11
C ALA A 97 7.48 -8.78 0.75
N ILE A 98 8.71 -8.64 0.24
CA ILE A 98 9.63 -9.76 -0.04
C ILE A 98 10.02 -10.46 1.27
N ALA A 99 10.45 -9.70 2.29
CA ALA A 99 10.83 -10.26 3.59
C ALA A 99 9.67 -10.99 4.27
N PHE A 100 8.45 -10.49 4.13
CA PHE A 100 7.26 -11.18 4.60
C PHE A 100 7.03 -12.49 3.82
N ASN A 101 7.14 -12.46 2.49
CA ASN A 101 6.98 -13.65 1.66
C ASN A 101 7.96 -14.75 2.02
N ASP A 102 9.24 -14.42 2.21
CA ASP A 102 10.28 -15.38 2.61
C ASP A 102 9.96 -16.03 3.95
N ARG A 103 9.51 -15.23 4.94
CA ARG A 103 9.09 -15.75 6.23
C ARG A 103 7.83 -16.62 6.14
N LEU A 104 6.84 -16.20 5.36
CA LEU A 104 5.61 -16.95 5.13
C LEU A 104 5.94 -18.33 4.53
N ARG A 105 6.77 -18.37 3.50
CA ARG A 105 7.20 -19.61 2.83
C ARG A 105 7.92 -20.55 3.79
N ALA A 106 8.91 -20.04 4.52
CA ALA A 106 9.67 -20.83 5.49
C ALA A 106 8.75 -21.44 6.56
N ARG A 107 7.80 -20.63 7.10
CA ARG A 107 6.86 -21.10 8.12
C ARG A 107 5.82 -22.07 7.55
N LEU A 108 5.34 -21.84 6.34
CA LEU A 108 4.41 -22.74 5.67
C LEU A 108 5.05 -24.11 5.39
N LEU A 109 6.26 -24.14 4.83
CA LEU A 109 6.99 -25.38 4.58
C LEU A 109 7.23 -26.17 5.88
N LYS A 110 7.62 -25.47 6.95
CA LYS A 110 7.79 -26.08 8.27
C LYS A 110 6.46 -26.65 8.82
N ALA A 111 5.38 -25.89 8.73
CA ALA A 111 4.06 -26.33 9.18
C ALA A 111 3.59 -27.58 8.41
N LEU A 112 3.82 -27.61 7.08
CA LEU A 112 3.49 -28.76 6.23
C LEU A 112 4.29 -29.99 6.61
N SER A 113 5.62 -29.86 6.82
CA SER A 113 6.48 -30.99 7.20
C SER A 113 6.13 -31.56 8.59
N GLU A 114 5.77 -30.69 9.53
CA GLU A 114 5.39 -31.05 10.91
C GLU A 114 3.90 -31.38 11.06
N ARG A 115 3.10 -31.29 9.97
CA ARG A 115 1.65 -31.49 9.96
C ARG A 115 0.91 -30.67 11.02
N ARG A 116 1.35 -29.44 11.23
CA ARG A 116 0.77 -28.50 12.20
C ARG A 116 0.12 -27.31 11.52
N VAL A 117 -0.66 -26.57 12.27
CA VAL A 117 -1.29 -25.34 11.80
C VAL A 117 -0.27 -24.19 11.80
N LEU A 118 -0.27 -23.41 10.72
CA LEU A 118 0.34 -22.08 10.65
C LEU A 118 -0.75 -21.04 10.92
N SER A 119 -0.65 -20.35 12.04
CA SER A 119 -1.56 -19.26 12.40
C SER A 119 -0.99 -17.91 11.96
N VAL A 120 -1.79 -17.17 11.18
CA VAL A 120 -1.46 -15.82 10.68
C VAL A 120 -2.52 -14.84 11.17
N ALA A 121 -2.13 -13.77 11.85
CA ALA A 121 -3.02 -12.69 12.24
C ALA A 121 -2.70 -11.42 11.45
N ILE A 122 -3.74 -10.79 10.88
CA ILE A 122 -3.65 -9.52 10.16
C ILE A 122 -4.45 -8.49 10.96
N VAL A 123 -3.80 -7.40 11.35
CA VAL A 123 -4.44 -6.29 12.07
C VAL A 123 -4.74 -5.16 11.08
N GLY A 124 -6.00 -4.80 10.96
CA GLY A 124 -6.52 -3.77 10.06
C GLY A 124 -7.43 -4.34 8.97
N GLY A 125 -8.72 -4.06 9.07
CA GLY A 125 -9.76 -4.47 8.12
C GLY A 125 -9.93 -3.52 6.93
N GLY A 126 -8.93 -2.69 6.62
CA GLY A 126 -8.88 -1.89 5.40
C GLY A 126 -8.61 -2.74 4.15
N ALA A 127 -8.54 -2.10 2.97
CA ALA A 127 -8.33 -2.79 1.70
C ALA A 127 -7.07 -3.67 1.73
N THR A 128 -5.94 -3.17 2.25
CA THR A 128 -4.68 -3.93 2.31
C THR A 128 -4.79 -5.21 3.12
N GLY A 129 -5.39 -5.16 4.32
CA GLY A 129 -5.54 -6.35 5.17
C GLY A 129 -6.53 -7.36 4.61
N VAL A 130 -7.64 -6.88 4.04
CA VAL A 130 -8.67 -7.70 3.38
C VAL A 130 -8.09 -8.41 2.15
N GLU A 131 -7.39 -7.70 1.30
CA GLU A 131 -6.75 -8.26 0.10
C GLU A 131 -5.65 -9.26 0.48
N LEU A 132 -4.80 -8.93 1.46
CA LEU A 132 -3.77 -9.85 1.94
C LEU A 132 -4.37 -11.13 2.50
N ALA A 133 -5.44 -11.05 3.31
CA ALA A 133 -6.10 -12.22 3.87
C ALA A 133 -6.58 -13.19 2.79
N ALA A 134 -7.19 -12.68 1.72
CA ALA A 134 -7.64 -13.49 0.59
C ALA A 134 -6.45 -14.08 -0.21
N GLU A 135 -5.39 -13.31 -0.42
CA GLU A 135 -4.19 -13.76 -1.14
C GLU A 135 -3.43 -14.87 -0.38
N LEU A 136 -3.40 -14.82 0.96
CA LEU A 136 -2.80 -15.90 1.77
C LEU A 136 -3.53 -17.22 1.60
N ILE A 137 -4.83 -17.16 1.47
CA ILE A 137 -5.63 -18.35 1.21
C ILE A 137 -5.40 -18.86 -0.22
N GLN A 138 -5.31 -17.95 -1.19
CA GLN A 138 -5.03 -18.31 -2.57
C GLN A 138 -3.68 -19.01 -2.71
N ILE A 139 -2.62 -18.56 -2.01
CA ILE A 139 -1.33 -19.25 -2.07
C ILE A 139 -1.39 -20.65 -1.43
N ALA A 140 -2.15 -20.82 -0.36
CA ALA A 140 -2.36 -22.15 0.22
C ALA A 140 -3.05 -23.11 -0.77
N ASP A 141 -4.06 -22.64 -1.51
CA ASP A 141 -4.69 -23.42 -2.58
C ASP A 141 -3.71 -23.76 -3.71
N VAL A 142 -2.84 -22.82 -4.10
CA VAL A 142 -1.82 -23.05 -5.14
C VAL A 142 -0.84 -24.10 -4.69
N VAL A 143 -0.33 -24.00 -3.46
CA VAL A 143 0.62 -24.98 -2.89
C VAL A 143 0.00 -26.36 -2.80
N GLU A 144 -1.26 -26.45 -2.41
CA GLU A 144 -2.01 -27.71 -2.36
C GLU A 144 -2.16 -28.35 -3.74
N HIS A 145 -2.47 -27.52 -4.75
CA HIS A 145 -2.56 -27.97 -6.14
C HIS A 145 -1.24 -28.54 -6.69
N PHE A 146 -0.11 -28.04 -6.21
CA PHE A 146 1.24 -28.54 -6.58
C PHE A 146 1.74 -29.69 -5.69
N GLY A 147 0.85 -30.35 -4.95
CA GLY A 147 1.14 -31.61 -4.25
C GLY A 147 1.37 -31.48 -2.74
N ALA A 148 1.36 -30.27 -2.16
CA ALA A 148 1.43 -30.11 -0.70
C ALA A 148 0.05 -30.34 -0.06
N THR A 149 -0.37 -31.60 -0.03
CA THR A 149 -1.69 -32.00 0.47
C THR A 149 -1.95 -31.48 1.89
N GLY A 150 -3.08 -30.79 2.08
CA GLY A 150 -3.49 -30.25 3.38
C GLY A 150 -3.02 -28.82 3.65
N ALA A 151 -2.28 -28.18 2.75
CA ALA A 151 -1.79 -26.80 2.93
C ALA A 151 -2.93 -25.83 3.28
N ARG A 152 -4.07 -25.97 2.64
CA ARG A 152 -5.27 -25.17 2.89
C ARG A 152 -5.80 -25.34 4.32
N LYS A 153 -5.85 -26.57 4.82
CA LYS A 153 -6.33 -26.88 6.18
C LYS A 153 -5.33 -26.47 7.25
N GLN A 154 -4.05 -26.38 6.90
CA GLN A 154 -2.99 -26.03 7.85
C GLN A 154 -2.75 -24.51 7.92
N MET A 155 -3.35 -23.69 7.06
CA MET A 155 -3.25 -22.24 7.13
C MET A 155 -4.49 -21.61 7.76
N HIS A 156 -4.35 -21.07 8.96
CA HIS A 156 -5.42 -20.36 9.66
C HIS A 156 -5.14 -18.86 9.63
N VAL A 157 -6.02 -18.10 9.00
CA VAL A 157 -5.89 -16.64 8.88
C VAL A 157 -6.97 -15.97 9.73
N THR A 158 -6.56 -15.05 10.60
CA THR A 158 -7.46 -14.18 11.38
C THR A 158 -7.26 -12.74 10.97
N LEU A 159 -8.33 -12.07 10.55
CA LEU A 159 -8.36 -10.63 10.25
C LEU A 159 -9.02 -9.90 11.43
N ILE A 160 -8.29 -8.94 12.02
CA ILE A 160 -8.73 -8.21 13.21
C ILE A 160 -8.93 -6.74 12.84
N GLU A 161 -10.11 -6.22 13.14
CA GLU A 161 -10.49 -4.82 12.88
C GLU A 161 -11.03 -4.18 14.17
N ALA A 162 -10.50 -3.02 14.51
CA ALA A 162 -10.94 -2.26 15.68
C ALA A 162 -12.34 -1.64 15.52
N GLY A 163 -12.70 -1.29 14.29
CA GLY A 163 -14.02 -0.79 13.94
C GLY A 163 -15.09 -1.89 13.91
N ASN A 164 -16.33 -1.48 13.82
CA ASN A 164 -17.49 -2.39 13.80
C ASN A 164 -17.64 -3.16 12.47
N ARG A 165 -16.89 -2.83 11.44
CA ARG A 165 -16.92 -3.50 10.13
C ARG A 165 -15.60 -3.33 9.39
N ILE A 166 -15.27 -4.30 8.54
CA ILE A 166 -14.16 -4.19 7.59
C ILE A 166 -14.52 -3.21 6.46
N LEU A 167 -13.52 -2.71 5.74
CA LEU A 167 -13.71 -1.81 4.60
C LEU A 167 -14.59 -0.59 4.94
N ALA A 168 -14.40 0.01 6.10
CA ALA A 168 -15.21 1.12 6.61
C ALA A 168 -15.44 2.28 5.61
N PRO A 169 -14.49 2.66 4.72
CA PRO A 169 -14.72 3.68 3.70
C PRO A 169 -15.69 3.26 2.58
N PHE A 170 -15.96 1.97 2.43
CA PHE A 170 -16.89 1.45 1.42
C PHE A 170 -18.33 1.47 1.93
N PRO A 171 -19.35 1.44 1.02
CA PRO A 171 -20.73 1.20 1.40
C PRO A 171 -20.88 -0.06 2.27
N GLU A 172 -21.79 0.01 3.24
CA GLU A 172 -21.98 -1.06 4.24
C GLU A 172 -22.29 -2.43 3.61
N ARG A 173 -23.06 -2.42 2.53
CA ARG A 173 -23.33 -3.64 1.75
C ARG A 173 -22.03 -4.32 1.26
N ILE A 174 -21.05 -3.53 0.79
CA ILE A 174 -19.74 -4.06 0.34
C ILE A 174 -19.01 -4.69 1.52
N SER A 175 -19.00 -4.02 2.68
CA SER A 175 -18.37 -4.53 3.90
C SER A 175 -18.93 -5.90 4.29
N HIS A 176 -20.26 -6.04 4.34
CA HIS A 176 -20.92 -7.28 4.69
C HIS A 176 -20.67 -8.41 3.67
N GLU A 177 -20.74 -8.09 2.38
CA GLU A 177 -20.50 -9.11 1.35
C GLU A 177 -19.03 -9.55 1.32
N ALA A 178 -18.08 -8.63 1.45
CA ALA A 178 -16.65 -8.93 1.54
C ALA A 178 -16.35 -9.79 2.78
N GLN A 179 -16.95 -9.47 3.93
CA GLN A 179 -16.78 -10.27 5.15
C GLN A 179 -17.29 -11.69 4.96
N ARG A 180 -18.51 -11.88 4.44
CA ARG A 180 -19.06 -13.22 4.13
C ARG A 180 -18.16 -14.01 3.18
N SER A 181 -17.59 -13.34 2.18
CA SER A 181 -16.68 -14.01 1.24
C SER A 181 -15.38 -14.44 1.92
N LEU A 182 -14.82 -13.63 2.82
CA LEU A 182 -13.64 -14.02 3.61
C LEU A 182 -13.96 -15.17 4.56
N GLU A 183 -15.09 -15.13 5.24
CA GLU A 183 -15.55 -16.19 6.14
C GLU A 183 -15.80 -17.51 5.38
N ALA A 184 -16.38 -17.45 4.18
CA ALA A 184 -16.56 -18.61 3.29
C ALA A 184 -15.22 -19.19 2.83
N LEU A 185 -14.16 -18.39 2.77
CA LEU A 185 -12.79 -18.83 2.56
C LEU A 185 -12.13 -19.38 3.85
N GLY A 186 -12.85 -19.50 4.97
CA GLY A 186 -12.34 -19.99 6.24
C GLY A 186 -11.46 -18.98 6.99
N ILE A 187 -11.50 -17.71 6.63
CA ILE A 187 -10.83 -16.64 7.36
C ILE A 187 -11.70 -16.23 8.55
N VAL A 188 -11.12 -16.16 9.73
CA VAL A 188 -11.81 -15.65 10.91
C VAL A 188 -11.76 -14.12 10.89
N VAL A 189 -12.91 -13.46 10.75
CA VAL A 189 -13.00 -12.01 10.78
C VAL A 189 -13.49 -11.54 12.15
N ARG A 190 -12.69 -10.69 12.81
CA ARG A 190 -13.00 -10.13 14.12
C ARG A 190 -13.11 -8.62 14.01
N THR A 191 -14.32 -8.13 14.06
CA THR A 191 -14.63 -6.69 14.13
C THR A 191 -14.85 -6.25 15.59
N SER A 192 -14.82 -4.94 15.84
CA SER A 192 -14.89 -4.36 17.19
C SER A 192 -13.82 -4.93 18.14
N ALA A 193 -12.67 -5.33 17.59
CA ALA A 193 -11.58 -6.01 18.27
C ALA A 193 -10.29 -5.18 18.16
N LYS A 194 -10.10 -4.26 19.11
CA LYS A 194 -8.89 -3.43 19.17
C LYS A 194 -7.74 -4.25 19.77
N VAL A 195 -6.62 -4.29 19.08
CA VAL A 195 -5.37 -4.89 19.61
C VAL A 195 -4.75 -3.92 20.63
N SER A 196 -4.44 -4.41 21.81
CA SER A 196 -3.80 -3.66 22.90
C SER A 196 -2.29 -3.89 22.98
N SER A 197 -1.80 -5.07 22.60
CA SER A 197 -0.37 -5.36 22.50
C SER A 197 -0.08 -6.51 21.54
N ALA A 198 1.17 -6.57 21.07
CA ALA A 198 1.70 -7.69 20.31
C ALA A 198 2.79 -8.41 21.12
N GLU A 199 2.68 -9.72 21.20
CA GLU A 199 3.57 -10.58 21.97
C GLU A 199 4.25 -11.63 21.06
N PRO A 200 5.29 -12.33 21.50
CA PRO A 200 5.92 -13.39 20.70
C PRO A 200 4.93 -14.43 20.18
N GLY A 201 4.00 -14.89 21.03
CA GLY A 201 3.03 -15.94 20.71
C GLY A 201 1.75 -15.48 20.01
N GLY A 202 1.49 -14.18 19.91
CA GLY A 202 0.24 -13.68 19.34
C GLY A 202 -0.04 -12.20 19.58
N LEU A 203 -1.32 -11.88 19.62
CA LEU A 203 -1.85 -10.53 19.86
C LEU A 203 -2.78 -10.57 21.07
N VAL A 204 -2.76 -9.53 21.89
CA VAL A 204 -3.71 -9.33 22.99
C VAL A 204 -4.74 -8.28 22.56
N LEU A 205 -6.02 -8.60 22.68
CA LEU A 205 -7.11 -7.67 22.42
C LEU A 205 -7.39 -6.80 23.65
N GLY A 206 -8.06 -5.68 23.45
CA GLY A 206 -8.49 -4.78 24.53
C GLY A 206 -9.44 -5.44 25.52
N SER A 207 -10.08 -6.56 25.17
CA SER A 207 -10.86 -7.42 26.07
C SER A 207 -10.02 -8.28 27.00
N GLY A 208 -8.69 -8.36 26.78
CA GLY A 208 -7.79 -9.31 27.45
C GLY A 208 -7.69 -10.67 26.74
N GLU A 209 -8.49 -10.91 25.70
CA GLU A 209 -8.42 -12.14 24.91
C GLU A 209 -7.10 -12.20 24.13
N GLN A 210 -6.50 -13.42 24.09
CA GLN A 210 -5.30 -13.68 23.31
C GLN A 210 -5.65 -14.34 21.97
N VAL A 211 -5.11 -13.80 20.89
CA VAL A 211 -5.19 -14.37 19.55
C VAL A 211 -3.83 -14.95 19.20
N ALA A 212 -3.71 -16.27 19.28
CA ALA A 212 -2.47 -16.96 18.93
C ALA A 212 -2.12 -16.75 17.45
N ALA A 213 -0.89 -16.30 17.18
CA ALA A 213 -0.40 -16.08 15.84
C ALA A 213 1.12 -16.23 15.75
N GLU A 214 1.56 -17.10 14.85
CA GLU A 214 2.97 -17.29 14.53
C GLU A 214 3.51 -16.17 13.63
N LEU A 215 2.69 -15.74 12.66
CA LEU A 215 2.95 -14.57 11.82
C LEU A 215 1.91 -13.48 12.12
N LYS A 216 2.40 -12.27 12.35
CA LYS A 216 1.56 -11.10 12.65
C LYS A 216 1.87 -10.00 11.66
N VAL A 217 0.84 -9.51 10.95
CA VAL A 217 0.94 -8.41 10.00
C VAL A 217 0.17 -7.21 10.55
N TRP A 218 0.83 -6.07 10.61
CA TRP A 218 0.20 -4.82 11.00
C TRP A 218 -0.11 -4.00 9.75
N ALA A 219 -1.38 -3.93 9.39
CA ALA A 219 -1.92 -3.20 8.26
C ALA A 219 -2.96 -2.14 8.70
N ALA A 220 -2.94 -1.76 9.99
CA ALA A 220 -3.87 -0.82 10.61
C ALA A 220 -3.35 0.61 10.52
N GLY A 221 -4.01 1.42 9.68
CA GLY A 221 -3.69 2.84 9.55
C GLY A 221 -2.35 3.14 8.87
N VAL A 222 -2.20 4.39 8.50
CA VAL A 222 -0.98 4.90 7.87
C VAL A 222 -0.60 6.26 8.46
N GLN A 223 0.69 6.57 8.45
CA GLN A 223 1.24 7.86 8.81
C GLN A 223 2.32 8.28 7.81
N ALA A 224 2.62 9.56 7.73
CA ALA A 224 3.73 10.02 6.91
C ALA A 224 5.07 9.47 7.45
N PRO A 225 6.09 9.30 6.59
CA PRO A 225 7.41 8.87 7.02
C PRO A 225 8.01 9.79 8.10
N GLU A 226 8.83 9.23 8.98
CA GLU A 226 9.39 9.91 10.17
C GLU A 226 10.15 11.21 9.85
N PHE A 227 10.84 11.27 8.70
CA PHE A 227 11.52 12.50 8.32
C PHE A 227 10.56 13.68 8.11
N CYS A 228 9.30 13.44 7.73
CA CYS A 228 8.29 14.49 7.62
C CYS A 228 8.00 15.16 8.98
N GLU A 229 8.11 14.39 10.06
CA GLU A 229 7.97 14.93 11.42
C GLU A 229 9.10 15.88 11.78
N LYS A 230 10.30 15.62 11.25
CA LYS A 230 11.52 16.37 11.54
C LYS A 230 11.69 17.66 10.71
N ILE A 231 10.81 17.93 9.74
CA ILE A 231 10.88 19.17 8.94
C ILE A 231 10.35 20.31 9.80
N GLU A 232 11.25 21.16 10.28
CA GLU A 232 10.91 22.27 11.15
C GLU A 232 10.04 23.33 10.46
N GLY A 233 9.08 23.90 11.21
CA GLY A 233 8.27 25.04 10.78
C GLY A 233 7.21 24.73 9.71
N LEU A 234 6.94 23.47 9.38
CA LEU A 234 5.80 23.08 8.55
C LEU A 234 4.64 22.55 9.40
N LYS A 235 3.42 22.95 9.08
CA LYS A 235 2.21 22.42 9.72
C LYS A 235 1.97 20.97 9.35
N ARG A 236 1.55 20.19 10.34
CA ARG A 236 1.32 18.74 10.23
C ARG A 236 0.05 18.31 10.93
N THR A 237 -0.49 17.18 10.49
CA THR A 237 -1.56 16.47 11.19
C THR A 237 -0.99 15.58 12.30
N MET A 238 -1.86 14.95 13.09
CA MET A 238 -1.46 13.95 14.10
C MET A 238 -0.75 12.73 13.50
N ASN A 239 -1.02 12.41 12.21
CA ASN A 239 -0.36 11.33 11.47
C ASN A 239 0.90 11.82 10.73
N HIS A 240 1.49 12.93 11.18
CA HIS A 240 2.69 13.57 10.62
C HIS A 240 2.59 13.99 9.14
N GLN A 241 1.38 13.95 8.54
CA GLN A 241 1.16 14.41 7.18
C GLN A 241 1.34 15.93 7.09
N LEU A 242 2.01 16.39 6.06
CA LEU A 242 2.22 17.83 5.82
C LEU A 242 0.91 18.47 5.36
N SER A 243 0.47 19.50 6.06
CA SER A 243 -0.71 20.27 5.66
C SER A 243 -0.40 21.10 4.42
N VAL A 244 -1.23 21.01 3.39
CA VAL A 244 -1.05 21.74 2.14
C VAL A 244 -2.27 22.58 1.78
N GLY A 245 -2.00 23.71 1.13
CA GLY A 245 -3.02 24.62 0.61
C GLY A 245 -3.66 24.13 -0.71
N PRO A 246 -4.56 24.94 -1.31
CA PRO A 246 -5.26 24.59 -2.53
C PRO A 246 -4.36 24.31 -3.75
N THR A 247 -3.14 24.81 -3.74
CA THR A 247 -2.15 24.56 -4.80
C THR A 247 -1.16 23.46 -4.44
N LEU A 248 -1.44 22.68 -3.37
CA LEU A 248 -0.60 21.60 -2.84
C LEU A 248 0.77 22.09 -2.34
N VAL A 249 0.92 23.39 -2.08
CA VAL A 249 2.09 24.00 -1.44
C VAL A 249 1.90 23.93 0.08
N THR A 250 2.99 23.72 0.80
CA THR A 250 3.05 23.79 2.27
C THR A 250 3.10 25.26 2.76
N ASP A 251 3.37 25.48 4.04
CA ASP A 251 3.67 26.84 4.55
C ASP A 251 5.01 27.40 3.98
N ASP A 252 5.81 26.56 3.34
CA ASP A 252 7.00 26.97 2.60
C ASP A 252 6.69 27.04 1.09
N PRO A 253 6.82 28.21 0.44
CA PRO A 253 6.46 28.39 -0.97
C PRO A 253 7.32 27.54 -1.94
N HIS A 254 8.42 26.98 -1.46
CA HIS A 254 9.31 26.13 -2.24
C HIS A 254 9.05 24.63 -2.03
N ILE A 255 8.16 24.25 -1.11
CA ILE A 255 7.90 22.86 -0.76
C ILE A 255 6.43 22.52 -1.03
N PHE A 256 6.23 21.58 -1.94
CA PHE A 256 4.95 20.96 -2.26
C PHE A 256 4.88 19.56 -1.65
N ALA A 257 3.70 19.10 -1.25
CA ALA A 257 3.52 17.73 -0.82
C ALA A 257 2.30 17.10 -1.48
N ILE A 258 2.40 15.83 -1.86
CA ILE A 258 1.35 15.05 -2.53
C ILE A 258 1.30 13.61 -2.03
N GLY A 259 0.18 12.95 -2.27
CA GLY A 259 -0.05 11.56 -1.88
C GLY A 259 -0.20 11.42 -0.36
N ASP A 260 0.15 10.25 0.15
CA ASP A 260 -0.15 9.87 1.54
C ASP A 260 0.62 10.68 2.59
N CYS A 261 1.76 11.29 2.24
CA CYS A 261 2.48 12.18 3.15
C CYS A 261 1.91 13.60 3.23
N ALA A 262 0.89 13.91 2.42
CA ALA A 262 0.21 15.21 2.40
C ALA A 262 -1.20 15.11 2.97
N SER A 263 -1.65 16.16 3.65
CA SER A 263 -3.03 16.35 4.12
C SER A 263 -3.63 17.56 3.42
N PHE A 264 -4.66 17.32 2.63
CA PHE A 264 -5.42 18.35 1.93
C PHE A 264 -6.91 18.19 2.19
N THR A 265 -7.56 19.27 2.62
CA THR A 265 -9.02 19.34 2.76
C THR A 265 -9.58 20.20 1.62
N GLN A 266 -10.44 19.62 0.80
CA GLN A 266 -11.06 20.32 -0.33
C GLN A 266 -12.10 21.31 0.19
N ALA A 267 -12.22 22.45 -0.47
CA ALA A 267 -13.22 23.45 -0.11
C ALA A 267 -14.64 22.84 -0.10
N GLY A 268 -15.34 23.00 1.04
CA GLY A 268 -16.66 22.41 1.27
C GLY A 268 -16.66 21.03 1.93
N ASP A 269 -15.51 20.41 2.16
CA ASP A 269 -15.38 19.16 2.90
C ASP A 269 -14.89 19.42 4.35
N ASP A 270 -15.40 18.66 5.30
CA ASP A 270 -15.00 18.75 6.73
C ASP A 270 -13.78 17.86 7.05
N ARG A 271 -13.40 17.00 6.14
CA ARG A 271 -12.33 16.01 6.35
C ARG A 271 -11.29 16.08 5.23
N PRO A 272 -10.02 15.78 5.55
CA PRO A 272 -8.99 15.68 4.53
C PRO A 272 -9.30 14.52 3.58
N LEU A 273 -8.76 14.63 2.36
CA LEU A 273 -8.85 13.56 1.36
C LEU A 273 -8.19 12.27 1.88
N PRO A 274 -8.74 11.10 1.52
CA PRO A 274 -8.19 9.82 1.95
C PRO A 274 -6.81 9.55 1.33
N THR A 275 -5.96 8.83 2.05
CA THR A 275 -4.67 8.33 1.57
C THR A 275 -4.89 7.20 0.57
N THR A 276 -5.04 7.56 -0.70
CA THR A 276 -5.29 6.60 -1.79
C THR A 276 -4.46 6.91 -3.03
N ALA A 277 -4.14 5.87 -3.79
CA ALA A 277 -3.45 6.01 -5.07
C ALA A 277 -4.22 6.93 -6.05
N GLN A 278 -5.54 7.00 -5.95
CA GLN A 278 -6.37 7.86 -6.78
C GLN A 278 -6.14 9.35 -6.47
N VAL A 279 -6.08 9.70 -5.19
CA VAL A 279 -5.76 11.07 -4.73
C VAL A 279 -4.34 11.44 -5.16
N ALA A 280 -3.35 10.61 -4.82
CA ALA A 280 -1.94 10.84 -5.17
C ALA A 280 -1.75 11.03 -6.67
N PHE A 281 -2.44 10.21 -7.47
CA PHE A 281 -2.40 10.30 -8.92
C PHE A 281 -2.96 11.64 -9.45
N GLN A 282 -4.13 12.07 -8.97
CA GLN A 282 -4.74 13.33 -9.41
C GLN A 282 -3.90 14.54 -8.99
N GLN A 283 -3.31 14.50 -7.79
CA GLN A 283 -2.37 15.52 -7.32
C GLN A 283 -1.11 15.56 -8.19
N SER A 284 -0.56 14.42 -8.59
CA SER A 284 0.61 14.39 -9.50
C SER A 284 0.29 14.97 -10.87
N VAL A 285 -0.89 14.67 -11.42
CA VAL A 285 -1.36 15.25 -12.70
C VAL A 285 -1.54 16.78 -12.58
N TYR A 286 -2.08 17.24 -11.46
CA TYR A 286 -2.21 18.67 -11.19
C TYR A 286 -0.85 19.36 -11.16
N LEU A 287 0.11 18.85 -10.37
CA LEU A 287 1.44 19.43 -10.31
C LEU A 287 2.17 19.36 -11.66
N SER A 288 2.04 18.28 -12.41
CA SER A 288 2.65 18.17 -13.74
C SER A 288 2.20 19.26 -14.70
N LYS A 289 0.97 19.78 -14.52
CA LYS A 289 0.40 20.85 -15.34
C LYS A 289 0.73 22.25 -14.81
N TYR A 290 0.69 22.43 -13.51
CA TYR A 290 0.67 23.76 -12.90
C TYR A 290 1.93 24.13 -12.12
N LEU A 291 2.86 23.21 -11.85
CA LEU A 291 4.09 23.50 -11.09
C LEU A 291 4.91 24.61 -11.72
N LEU A 292 5.20 24.52 -13.02
CA LEU A 292 6.02 25.52 -13.71
C LEU A 292 5.37 26.91 -13.74
N PRO A 293 4.05 27.07 -14.02
CA PRO A 293 3.35 28.32 -13.78
C PRO A 293 3.47 28.84 -12.36
N MET A 294 3.32 27.99 -11.33
CA MET A 294 3.44 28.39 -9.91
C MET A 294 4.84 28.88 -9.56
N ILE A 295 5.88 28.18 -9.99
CA ILE A 295 7.28 28.61 -9.82
C ILE A 295 7.51 30.01 -10.45
N LYS A 296 6.84 30.29 -11.59
CA LYS A 296 6.87 31.58 -12.26
C LYS A 296 5.87 32.59 -11.68
N GLN A 297 5.32 32.32 -10.49
CA GLN A 297 4.35 33.16 -9.77
C GLN A 297 3.11 33.54 -10.60
N ARG A 298 2.70 32.67 -11.54
CA ARG A 298 1.47 32.85 -12.32
C ARG A 298 0.28 32.28 -11.56
N PRO A 299 -0.89 32.93 -11.60
CA PRO A 299 -2.09 32.39 -10.97
C PRO A 299 -2.50 31.06 -11.61
N VAL A 300 -2.86 30.10 -10.76
CA VAL A 300 -3.33 28.77 -11.16
C VAL A 300 -4.61 28.42 -10.40
N PRO A 301 -5.50 27.62 -10.96
CA PRO A 301 -6.68 27.13 -10.23
C PRO A 301 -6.25 26.20 -9.09
N GLY A 302 -7.02 26.17 -7.99
CA GLY A 302 -6.81 25.22 -6.92
C GLY A 302 -7.05 23.77 -7.38
N PHE A 303 -6.39 22.84 -6.73
CA PHE A 303 -6.59 21.41 -6.93
C PHE A 303 -8.01 21.02 -6.56
N ARG A 304 -8.63 20.17 -7.39
CA ARG A 304 -9.94 19.56 -7.15
C ARG A 304 -9.84 18.05 -7.34
N TYR A 305 -10.23 17.33 -6.31
CA TYR A 305 -10.32 15.87 -6.35
C TYR A 305 -11.66 15.42 -6.92
N HIS A 306 -11.64 14.44 -7.79
CA HIS A 306 -12.81 13.77 -8.33
C HIS A 306 -12.79 12.31 -7.90
N ASP A 307 -13.80 11.91 -7.13
CA ASP A 307 -13.96 10.54 -6.68
C ASP A 307 -14.54 9.68 -7.81
N PHE A 308 -13.73 8.80 -8.38
CA PHE A 308 -14.13 7.82 -9.40
C PHE A 308 -14.55 6.47 -8.81
N GLY A 309 -14.61 6.36 -7.50
CA GLY A 309 -14.94 5.13 -6.78
C GLY A 309 -13.71 4.37 -6.30
N SER A 310 -13.98 3.23 -5.70
CA SER A 310 -12.97 2.38 -5.10
C SER A 310 -13.20 0.94 -5.46
N LEU A 311 -12.12 0.17 -5.60
CA LEU A 311 -12.14 -1.26 -5.90
C LEU A 311 -11.31 -2.01 -4.88
N VAL A 312 -11.79 -3.16 -4.45
CA VAL A 312 -11.07 -4.12 -3.61
C VAL A 312 -11.19 -5.51 -4.22
N ALA A 313 -10.10 -6.25 -4.31
CA ALA A 313 -10.06 -7.59 -4.87
C ALA A 313 -9.78 -8.62 -3.78
N LEU A 314 -10.55 -9.70 -3.74
CA LEU A 314 -10.31 -10.86 -2.88
C LEU A 314 -9.56 -11.94 -3.66
N GLY A 315 -8.31 -11.65 -4.03
CA GLY A 315 -7.52 -12.52 -4.87
C GLY A 315 -8.26 -12.87 -6.17
N ARG A 316 -8.28 -14.16 -6.51
CA ARG A 316 -9.04 -14.69 -7.67
C ARG A 316 -10.52 -14.98 -7.38
N TYR A 317 -10.93 -14.90 -6.10
CA TYR A 317 -12.25 -15.40 -5.70
C TYR A 317 -13.37 -14.41 -6.00
N ASP A 318 -13.20 -13.15 -5.66
CA ASP A 318 -14.20 -12.11 -5.89
C ASP A 318 -13.56 -10.71 -5.99
N ALA A 319 -14.32 -9.72 -6.40
CA ALA A 319 -13.93 -8.32 -6.34
C ALA A 319 -15.16 -7.45 -6.13
N TYR A 320 -14.98 -6.37 -5.42
CA TYR A 320 -16.04 -5.43 -5.07
C TYR A 320 -15.64 -4.02 -5.46
N GLY A 321 -16.58 -3.27 -6.00
CA GLY A 321 -16.36 -1.88 -6.37
C GLY A 321 -17.53 -0.99 -6.01
N SER A 322 -17.20 0.20 -5.54
CA SER A 322 -18.11 1.32 -5.42
C SER A 322 -17.82 2.28 -6.55
N LEU A 323 -18.82 2.64 -7.34
CA LEU A 323 -18.72 3.70 -8.33
C LEU A 323 -18.81 5.05 -7.62
N GLY A 324 -17.88 5.94 -7.92
CA GLY A 324 -17.73 7.22 -7.24
C GLY A 324 -18.90 8.21 -7.48
N ARG A 325 -18.71 9.41 -6.94
CA ARG A 325 -19.72 10.49 -7.05
C ARG A 325 -19.74 11.17 -8.43
N VAL A 326 -18.76 10.87 -9.29
CA VAL A 326 -18.61 11.48 -10.62
C VAL A 326 -18.93 10.45 -11.70
N GLY A 327 -19.87 10.78 -12.59
CA GLY A 327 -20.26 9.93 -13.71
C GLY A 327 -21.74 9.59 -13.76
N ILE A 328 -22.15 8.78 -14.75
CA ILE A 328 -23.54 8.42 -15.03
C ILE A 328 -24.11 7.47 -13.95
N PHE A 329 -23.25 6.66 -13.29
CA PHE A 329 -23.61 5.63 -12.31
C PHE A 329 -23.23 6.03 -10.88
N LYS A 330 -23.69 7.18 -10.40
CA LYS A 330 -23.39 7.67 -9.06
C LYS A 330 -23.76 6.65 -7.97
N GLY A 331 -22.80 6.22 -7.17
CA GLY A 331 -23.02 5.33 -6.02
C GLY A 331 -23.38 3.88 -6.39
N GLY A 332 -23.13 3.46 -7.63
CA GLY A 332 -23.38 2.09 -8.09
C GLY A 332 -22.44 1.09 -7.43
N PHE A 333 -22.91 -0.15 -7.33
CA PHE A 333 -22.15 -1.29 -6.82
C PHE A 333 -21.82 -2.24 -7.96
N ILE A 334 -20.57 -2.67 -8.04
CA ILE A 334 -20.11 -3.69 -8.99
C ILE A 334 -19.44 -4.84 -8.24
N ARG A 335 -19.66 -6.07 -8.72
CA ARG A 335 -19.12 -7.30 -8.12
C ARG A 335 -18.65 -8.29 -9.19
N GLY A 336 -17.80 -9.21 -8.78
CA GLY A 336 -17.37 -10.35 -9.59
C GLY A 336 -16.48 -9.96 -10.76
N LYS A 337 -16.64 -10.66 -11.90
CA LYS A 337 -15.77 -10.50 -13.08
C LYS A 337 -15.70 -9.08 -13.62
N ILE A 338 -16.78 -8.31 -13.51
CA ILE A 338 -16.80 -6.91 -13.95
C ILE A 338 -15.90 -6.05 -13.05
N ALA A 339 -15.97 -6.24 -11.73
CA ALA A 339 -15.10 -5.55 -10.78
C ALA A 339 -13.64 -5.98 -10.95
N GLN A 340 -13.37 -7.28 -11.17
CA GLN A 340 -12.03 -7.79 -11.46
C GLN A 340 -11.45 -7.18 -12.75
N LEU A 341 -12.25 -7.10 -13.82
CA LEU A 341 -11.85 -6.45 -15.06
C LEU A 341 -11.58 -4.95 -14.84
N GLY A 342 -12.45 -4.27 -14.09
CA GLY A 342 -12.26 -2.86 -13.71
C GLY A 342 -10.95 -2.63 -12.97
N HIS A 343 -10.63 -3.48 -11.99
CA HIS A 343 -9.37 -3.45 -11.25
C HIS A 343 -8.16 -3.66 -12.18
N ALA A 344 -8.23 -4.66 -13.07
CA ALA A 344 -7.18 -4.92 -14.04
C ALA A 344 -6.98 -3.75 -15.01
N LEU A 345 -8.06 -3.15 -15.53
CA LEU A 345 -8.01 -2.00 -16.44
C LEU A 345 -7.44 -0.74 -15.76
N LEU A 346 -7.83 -0.48 -14.50
CA LEU A 346 -7.28 0.64 -13.73
C LEU A 346 -5.76 0.51 -13.58
N TYR A 347 -5.30 -0.68 -13.24
CA TYR A 347 -3.89 -0.99 -13.13
C TYR A 347 -3.15 -0.81 -14.47
N ARG A 348 -3.74 -1.28 -15.58
CA ARG A 348 -3.16 -1.15 -16.93
C ARG A 348 -3.08 0.31 -17.39
N ARG A 349 -4.09 1.11 -17.09
CA ARG A 349 -4.06 2.55 -17.36
C ARG A 349 -2.88 3.22 -16.64
N HIS A 350 -2.58 2.78 -15.42
CA HIS A 350 -1.45 3.29 -14.65
C HIS A 350 -0.10 2.89 -15.29
N GLN A 351 0.07 1.62 -15.65
CA GLN A 351 1.27 1.14 -16.37
C GLN A 351 1.46 1.84 -17.72
N GLY A 352 0.38 2.03 -18.48
CA GLY A 352 0.44 2.71 -19.77
C GLY A 352 0.93 4.16 -19.69
N ARG A 353 0.69 4.85 -18.56
CA ARG A 353 1.21 6.20 -18.32
C ARG A 353 2.69 6.23 -17.95
N ILE A 354 3.17 5.23 -17.23
CA ILE A 354 4.59 5.11 -16.85
C ILE A 354 5.45 4.71 -18.06
N HIS A 355 5.02 3.67 -18.79
CA HIS A 355 5.80 3.04 -19.86
C HIS A 355 5.41 3.50 -21.27
N GLY A 356 4.33 4.26 -21.42
CA GLY A 356 3.70 4.56 -22.69
C GLY A 356 2.73 3.47 -23.13
N MET A 357 1.72 3.84 -23.96
CA MET A 357 0.64 2.94 -24.37
C MET A 357 1.15 1.65 -25.06
N PHE A 358 2.10 1.78 -25.98
CA PHE A 358 2.61 0.64 -26.76
C PHE A 358 3.40 -0.34 -25.89
N ARG A 359 4.41 0.17 -25.13
CA ARG A 359 5.21 -0.68 -24.23
C ARG A 359 4.36 -1.26 -23.09
N GLY A 360 3.42 -0.48 -22.53
CA GLY A 360 2.49 -0.95 -21.52
C GLY A 360 1.60 -2.10 -22.01
N SER A 361 1.13 -2.04 -23.25
CA SER A 361 0.35 -3.12 -23.89
C SER A 361 1.19 -4.38 -24.14
N LEU A 362 2.44 -4.21 -24.55
CA LEU A 362 3.36 -5.33 -24.76
C LEU A 362 3.71 -6.03 -23.44
N ILE A 363 4.00 -5.27 -22.38
CA ILE A 363 4.23 -5.81 -21.03
C ILE A 363 3.01 -6.60 -20.56
N TRP A 364 1.81 -6.08 -20.83
CA TRP A 364 0.57 -6.78 -20.51
C TRP A 364 0.44 -8.11 -21.26
N LEU A 365 0.68 -8.12 -22.57
CA LEU A 365 0.59 -9.34 -23.37
C LEU A 365 1.57 -10.39 -22.85
N LEU A 366 2.80 -10.00 -22.53
CA LEU A 366 3.80 -10.88 -21.95
C LEU A 366 3.37 -11.40 -20.57
N ASP A 367 2.77 -10.57 -19.73
CA ASP A 367 2.25 -10.98 -18.41
C ASP A 367 1.10 -11.99 -18.55
N VAL A 368 0.16 -11.78 -19.49
CA VAL A 368 -0.93 -12.72 -19.77
C VAL A 368 -0.40 -14.06 -20.30
N LEU A 369 0.57 -14.03 -21.21
CA LEU A 369 1.18 -15.24 -21.75
C LEU A 369 2.00 -15.98 -20.68
N SER A 370 2.78 -15.25 -19.89
CA SER A 370 3.58 -15.85 -18.81
C SER A 370 2.73 -16.53 -17.75
N ARG A 371 1.57 -15.98 -17.40
CA ARG A 371 0.63 -16.60 -16.45
C ARG A 371 0.02 -17.91 -16.97
N ARG A 372 -0.05 -18.12 -18.27
CA ARG A 372 -0.52 -19.38 -18.87
C ARG A 372 0.57 -20.45 -18.91
N VAL A 373 1.82 -20.04 -18.97
CA VAL A 373 2.99 -20.94 -19.16
C VAL A 373 3.71 -21.21 -17.84
N ARG A 374 3.72 -20.23 -16.92
CA ARG A 374 4.37 -20.35 -15.61
C ARG A 374 3.31 -20.47 -14.52
N PRO A 375 3.40 -21.47 -13.64
CA PRO A 375 2.51 -21.57 -12.50
C PRO A 375 2.66 -20.33 -11.63
N SER A 376 1.53 -19.79 -11.15
CA SER A 376 1.49 -18.70 -10.18
C SER A 376 1.92 -19.25 -8.82
N GLY A 377 3.11 -18.89 -8.38
CA GLY A 377 3.68 -19.31 -7.11
C GLY A 377 5.09 -19.90 -7.32
N ARG A 378 6.11 -19.14 -6.98
CA ARG A 378 7.49 -19.64 -6.95
C ARG A 378 7.79 -20.09 -5.52
N PHE A 379 8.09 -21.37 -5.36
CA PHE A 379 8.63 -21.98 -4.13
C PHE A 379 10.12 -22.33 -4.27
N SER A 380 10.79 -21.70 -5.21
CA SER A 380 12.25 -21.86 -5.39
C SER A 380 13.01 -20.71 -4.75
#